data_d63797c67cced1b015afd9d5e3f41c68
#
_entry.id   d63797c67cced1b015afd9d5e3f41c68
#
_cell.length_a   1.000
_cell.length_b   1.000
_cell.length_c   1.000
_cell.angle_alpha   90.00
_cell.angle_beta   90.00
_cell.angle_gamma   90.00
#
_symmetry.space_group_name_H-M   'P 1'
#
loop_
_entity.id
_entity.type
_entity.pdbx_description
1 polymer ?
#
loop_
_entity_poly.entity_id
_entity_poly.type
_entity_poly.pdbx_seq_one_letter_code
_entity_poly.pdbx_strand_id
1 'polypeptide(L)'
;MYILSVFADPTIKGCAAFGVKGVPGHQASVAELLKVVALLRAWQVNLGAPGLEYPAALKGSGIPQRSALLLTGLLTGVPTKSTHMDAVSTSAVIPEGSINATVAILQNLGEAVATGVLAGQSISEITGPGFYDNTQTNWAALLDEGDAGRYNLGLSGDEAIAGMLGVLSAAPRVTGNADAIAKFKALDKSTFTSKHPTILIANEADRLVFSGNSARYVDKKREVYEAELAKWEASKKGPKLRWNTLAIYAMTPETYTKFTATGLPDLTGPAAVSGVGHQSFTKKQTLAWISMLAMAARSGSIPSERSVLNIINRTPY
;
A
#
# COMPACT_ATOMS: atom_id res chain seq x y z
N MET A 1 -6.53 -2.80 9.69
CA MET A 1 -7.38 -3.44 10.73
C MET A 1 -8.18 -2.43 11.56
N TYR A 2 -7.59 -1.36 12.12
CA TYR A 2 -8.34 -0.36 12.90
C TYR A 2 -9.52 0.25 12.11
N ILE A 3 -9.29 0.70 10.88
CA ILE A 3 -10.35 1.28 10.03
C ILE A 3 -11.48 0.26 9.79
N LEU A 4 -11.12 -1.01 9.55
CA LEU A 4 -12.10 -2.08 9.38
C LEU A 4 -12.90 -2.35 10.67
N SER A 5 -12.28 -2.22 11.85
CA SER A 5 -13.00 -2.35 13.11
C SER A 5 -14.02 -1.24 13.35
N VAL A 6 -13.75 -0.04 12.84
CA VAL A 6 -14.66 1.10 12.94
C VAL A 6 -15.80 1.00 11.92
N PHE A 7 -15.47 0.65 10.67
CA PHE A 7 -16.45 0.68 9.58
C PHE A 7 -17.27 -0.59 9.41
N ALA A 8 -16.79 -1.73 9.89
CA ALA A 8 -17.41 -3.00 9.54
C ALA A 8 -17.59 -3.96 10.73
N ASP A 9 -16.55 -4.33 11.44
CA ASP A 9 -16.63 -5.33 12.51
C ASP A 9 -15.86 -4.89 13.76
N PRO A 10 -16.56 -4.38 14.79
CA PRO A 10 -15.92 -3.91 16.03
C PRO A 10 -15.24 -5.02 16.84
N THR A 11 -15.42 -6.29 16.48
CA THR A 11 -14.71 -7.40 17.12
C THR A 11 -13.28 -7.56 16.64
N ILE A 12 -12.90 -6.90 15.54
CA ILE A 12 -11.52 -6.86 15.04
C ILE A 12 -10.68 -5.98 15.96
N LYS A 13 -9.80 -6.60 16.73
CA LYS A 13 -8.91 -5.88 17.66
C LYS A 13 -7.60 -5.44 17.01
N GLY A 14 -7.22 -6.08 15.93
CA GLY A 14 -6.00 -5.76 15.19
C GLY A 14 -4.75 -5.79 16.08
N CYS A 15 -3.92 -4.76 15.98
CA CYS A 15 -2.68 -4.66 16.76
C CYS A 15 -2.89 -4.67 18.28
N ALA A 16 -4.08 -4.37 18.78
CA ALA A 16 -4.38 -4.45 20.20
C ALA A 16 -4.43 -5.91 20.72
N ALA A 17 -4.54 -6.90 19.81
CA ALA A 17 -4.45 -8.31 20.16
C ALA A 17 -3.00 -8.80 20.34
N PHE A 18 -2.00 -8.04 19.89
CA PHE A 18 -0.59 -8.41 19.94
C PHE A 18 -0.04 -8.11 21.35
N GLY A 19 0.08 -9.09 22.16
CA GLY A 19 0.60 -8.90 23.52
C GLY A 19 1.25 -10.14 24.08
N VAL A 20 1.04 -11.28 23.44
CA VAL A 20 1.52 -12.58 23.87
C VAL A 20 2.61 -13.05 22.93
N LYS A 21 3.73 -13.51 23.49
CA LYS A 21 4.86 -14.02 22.71
C LYS A 21 4.67 -15.48 22.29
N GLY A 22 5.33 -15.87 21.20
CA GLY A 22 5.41 -17.26 20.74
C GLY A 22 4.09 -17.78 20.17
N VAL A 23 3.89 -19.08 20.27
CA VAL A 23 2.75 -19.78 19.63
C VAL A 23 1.39 -19.21 20.02
N PRO A 24 1.08 -18.90 21.29
CA PRO A 24 -0.20 -18.30 21.64
C PRO A 24 -0.43 -16.93 20.98
N GLY A 25 0.61 -16.12 20.86
CA GLY A 25 0.53 -14.82 20.16
C GLY A 25 0.26 -14.99 18.67
N HIS A 26 0.93 -15.92 18.00
CA HIS A 26 0.64 -16.27 16.61
C HIS A 26 -0.79 -16.78 16.42
N GLN A 27 -1.30 -17.61 17.31
CA GLN A 27 -2.68 -18.10 17.27
C GLN A 27 -3.68 -16.95 17.42
N ALA A 28 -3.44 -16.01 18.35
CA ALA A 28 -4.27 -14.82 18.51
C ALA A 28 -4.26 -13.94 17.25
N SER A 29 -3.09 -13.75 16.63
CA SER A 29 -2.94 -12.99 15.40
C SER A 29 -3.67 -13.64 14.22
N VAL A 30 -3.60 -14.96 14.08
CA VAL A 30 -4.35 -15.73 13.08
C VAL A 30 -5.86 -15.61 13.32
N ALA A 31 -6.32 -15.65 14.57
CA ALA A 31 -7.74 -15.47 14.90
C ALA A 31 -8.25 -14.08 14.47
N GLU A 32 -7.47 -13.02 14.66
CA GLU A 32 -7.82 -11.68 14.16
C GLU A 32 -7.82 -11.61 12.63
N LEU A 33 -6.85 -12.25 11.96
CA LEU A 33 -6.83 -12.36 10.51
C LEU A 33 -8.08 -13.07 9.96
N LEU A 34 -8.52 -14.16 10.60
CA LEU A 34 -9.70 -14.90 10.17
C LEU A 34 -10.98 -14.06 10.23
N LYS A 35 -11.12 -13.13 11.20
CA LYS A 35 -12.24 -12.16 11.22
C LYS A 35 -12.21 -11.26 9.98
N VAL A 36 -11.05 -10.73 9.63
CA VAL A 36 -10.91 -9.90 8.43
C VAL A 36 -11.21 -10.72 7.16
N VAL A 37 -10.72 -11.95 7.07
CA VAL A 37 -11.01 -12.84 5.93
C VAL A 37 -12.52 -13.10 5.80
N ALA A 38 -13.20 -13.34 6.90
CA ALA A 38 -14.67 -13.53 6.92
C ALA A 38 -15.39 -12.26 6.43
N LEU A 39 -14.99 -11.08 6.91
CA LEU A 39 -15.51 -9.80 6.45
C LEU A 39 -15.30 -9.58 4.95
N LEU A 40 -14.08 -9.80 4.45
CA LEU A 40 -13.76 -9.62 3.04
C LEU A 40 -14.56 -10.57 2.14
N ARG A 41 -14.77 -11.82 2.58
CA ARG A 41 -15.64 -12.77 1.88
C ARG A 41 -17.09 -12.31 1.83
N ALA A 42 -17.61 -11.82 2.95
CA ALA A 42 -18.96 -11.27 3.00
C ALA A 42 -19.09 -10.05 2.09
N TRP A 43 -18.11 -9.17 2.05
CA TRP A 43 -18.09 -8.04 1.12
C TRP A 43 -17.98 -8.48 -0.34
N GLN A 44 -17.20 -9.48 -0.65
CA GLN A 44 -17.09 -10.01 -2.01
C GLN A 44 -18.43 -10.51 -2.56
N VAL A 45 -19.24 -11.17 -1.71
CA VAL A 45 -20.56 -11.68 -2.08
C VAL A 45 -21.59 -10.56 -2.17
N ASN A 46 -21.50 -9.53 -1.33
CA ASN A 46 -22.54 -8.53 -1.11
C ASN A 46 -22.11 -7.09 -1.48
N LEU A 47 -21.12 -6.93 -2.36
CA LEU A 47 -20.63 -5.61 -2.75
C LEU A 47 -21.79 -4.75 -3.32
N GLY A 48 -22.32 -3.87 -2.48
CA GLY A 48 -23.47 -3.03 -2.82
C GLY A 48 -24.85 -3.60 -2.51
N ALA A 49 -24.94 -4.85 -1.99
CA ALA A 49 -26.22 -5.41 -1.57
C ALA A 49 -26.54 -5.04 -0.11
N PRO A 50 -27.82 -4.84 0.25
CA PRO A 50 -28.23 -4.76 1.64
C PRO A 50 -27.98 -6.14 2.30
N GLY A 51 -27.32 -6.19 3.44
CA GLY A 51 -27.12 -7.45 4.16
C GLY A 51 -25.91 -7.54 5.07
N LEU A 52 -24.91 -6.67 4.90
CA LEU A 52 -23.91 -6.46 5.92
C LEU A 52 -24.33 -5.29 6.79
N GLU A 53 -24.46 -5.52 8.07
CA GLU A 53 -24.77 -4.45 8.99
C GLU A 53 -23.50 -3.67 9.33
N TYR A 54 -23.55 -2.38 9.07
CA TYR A 54 -22.54 -1.47 9.59
C TYR A 54 -22.56 -1.42 11.11
N PRO A 55 -21.42 -1.13 11.76
CA PRO A 55 -21.41 -0.64 13.13
C PRO A 55 -22.40 0.52 13.31
N ALA A 56 -22.91 0.72 14.50
CA ALA A 56 -23.93 1.73 14.79
C ALA A 56 -23.60 3.12 14.24
N ALA A 57 -22.33 3.48 14.20
CA ALA A 57 -21.84 4.77 13.70
C ALA A 57 -22.15 5.04 12.22
N LEU A 58 -22.26 4.02 11.38
CA LEU A 58 -22.61 4.14 9.95
C LEU A 58 -24.04 3.64 9.66
N LYS A 59 -24.68 2.99 10.62
CA LYS A 59 -26.04 2.47 10.45
C LYS A 59 -27.02 3.62 10.21
N GLY A 60 -27.81 3.52 9.15
CA GLY A 60 -28.78 4.55 8.79
C GLY A 60 -28.20 5.80 8.11
N SER A 61 -26.88 5.86 7.89
CA SER A 61 -26.24 6.99 7.17
C SER A 61 -26.56 7.03 5.69
N GLY A 62 -27.02 5.93 5.10
CA GLY A 62 -27.17 5.78 3.65
C GLY A 62 -25.85 5.57 2.89
N ILE A 63 -24.71 5.58 3.55
CA ILE A 63 -23.38 5.38 2.93
C ILE A 63 -23.23 3.89 2.54
N PRO A 64 -22.96 3.57 1.27
CA PRO A 64 -22.78 2.19 0.84
C PRO A 64 -21.52 1.56 1.44
N GLN A 65 -21.54 0.28 1.75
CA GLN A 65 -20.35 -0.45 2.27
C GLN A 65 -19.17 -0.40 1.31
N ARG A 66 -19.40 -0.40 0.00
CA ARG A 66 -18.36 -0.23 -1.02
C ARG A 66 -17.57 1.05 -0.84
N SER A 67 -18.21 2.15 -0.42
CA SER A 67 -17.55 3.44 -0.20
C SER A 67 -16.63 3.38 1.02
N ALA A 68 -17.04 2.72 2.10
CA ALA A 68 -16.19 2.49 3.27
C ALA A 68 -14.99 1.58 2.94
N LEU A 69 -15.17 0.56 2.09
CA LEU A 69 -14.09 -0.30 1.61
C LEU A 69 -13.10 0.49 0.75
N LEU A 70 -13.60 1.26 -0.20
CA LEU A 70 -12.78 2.11 -1.06
C LEU A 70 -11.98 3.12 -0.23
N LEU A 71 -12.64 3.84 0.68
CA LEU A 71 -11.95 4.76 1.59
C LEU A 71 -10.90 4.05 2.46
N THR A 72 -11.19 2.85 2.95
CA THR A 72 -10.20 2.05 3.70
C THR A 72 -8.93 1.81 2.87
N GLY A 73 -9.07 1.45 1.61
CA GLY A 73 -7.94 1.27 0.71
C GLY A 73 -7.13 2.54 0.51
N LEU A 74 -7.81 3.66 0.19
CA LEU A 74 -7.15 4.95 -0.04
C LEU A 74 -6.39 5.44 1.20
N LEU A 75 -7.01 5.39 2.37
CA LEU A 75 -6.36 5.82 3.63
C LEU A 75 -5.18 4.94 4.05
N THR A 76 -5.12 3.70 3.59
CA THR A 76 -4.05 2.76 3.96
C THR A 76 -3.02 2.55 2.87
N GLY A 77 -3.20 3.16 1.70
CA GLY A 77 -2.31 3.01 0.55
C GLY A 77 -2.40 1.64 -0.13
N VAL A 78 -3.46 0.86 0.14
CA VAL A 78 -3.70 -0.40 -0.59
C VAL A 78 -3.97 -0.06 -2.05
N PRO A 79 -3.26 -0.70 -3.01
CA PRO A 79 -3.39 -0.34 -4.42
C PRO A 79 -4.82 -0.47 -4.94
N THR A 80 -5.25 0.54 -5.70
CA THR A 80 -6.54 0.57 -6.41
C THR A 80 -6.53 -0.22 -7.71
N LYS A 81 -5.42 -0.90 -8.00
CA LYS A 81 -5.24 -1.84 -9.11
C LYS A 81 -4.86 -3.21 -8.56
N SER A 82 -5.29 -4.27 -9.23
CA SER A 82 -4.98 -5.65 -8.85
C SER A 82 -4.57 -6.46 -10.08
N THR A 83 -4.40 -7.75 -9.93
CA THR A 83 -4.05 -8.64 -11.05
C THR A 83 -5.08 -8.65 -12.18
N HIS A 84 -6.33 -8.28 -11.91
CA HIS A 84 -7.42 -8.32 -12.89
C HIS A 84 -8.15 -6.98 -13.07
N MET A 85 -7.88 -6.00 -12.21
CA MET A 85 -8.63 -4.75 -12.18
C MET A 85 -7.68 -3.55 -12.33
N ASP A 86 -7.90 -2.73 -13.35
CA ASP A 86 -7.09 -1.54 -13.67
C ASP A 86 -7.62 -0.21 -13.12
N ALA A 87 -8.77 -0.21 -12.48
CA ALA A 87 -9.43 0.95 -11.90
C ALA A 87 -10.04 1.96 -12.92
N VAL A 88 -9.94 1.72 -14.22
CA VAL A 88 -10.45 2.66 -15.24
C VAL A 88 -11.36 2.00 -16.30
N SER A 89 -11.15 0.72 -16.61
CA SER A 89 -11.99 -0.01 -17.56
C SER A 89 -13.44 -0.09 -17.08
N THR A 90 -14.36 0.04 -18.01
CA THR A 90 -15.81 0.02 -17.75
C THR A 90 -16.51 -0.97 -18.65
N SER A 91 -17.72 -1.37 -18.26
CA SER A 91 -18.65 -2.14 -19.09
C SER A 91 -20.06 -1.54 -18.99
N ALA A 92 -21.00 -2.09 -19.76
CA ALA A 92 -22.42 -1.65 -19.67
C ALA A 92 -23.02 -1.91 -18.28
N VAL A 93 -22.53 -2.93 -17.56
CA VAL A 93 -22.99 -3.28 -16.19
C VAL A 93 -22.23 -2.52 -15.13
N ILE A 94 -20.94 -2.23 -15.38
CA ILE A 94 -20.07 -1.49 -14.49
C ILE A 94 -19.55 -0.25 -15.24
N PRO A 95 -20.35 0.81 -15.29
CA PRO A 95 -20.01 2.01 -16.08
C PRO A 95 -19.03 2.95 -15.36
N GLU A 96 -18.63 2.62 -14.13
CA GLU A 96 -17.79 3.47 -13.29
C GLU A 96 -16.50 2.76 -12.87
N GLY A 97 -15.35 3.39 -13.17
CA GLY A 97 -14.02 2.85 -12.82
C GLY A 97 -13.77 2.73 -11.31
N SER A 98 -14.46 3.51 -10.48
CA SER A 98 -14.37 3.41 -9.01
C SER A 98 -14.80 2.02 -8.49
N ILE A 99 -15.71 1.34 -9.19
CA ILE A 99 -16.12 -0.02 -8.82
C ILE A 99 -14.95 -0.98 -9.02
N ASN A 100 -14.21 -0.86 -10.12
CA ASN A 100 -13.01 -1.65 -10.35
C ASN A 100 -11.95 -1.40 -9.27
N ALA A 101 -11.73 -0.14 -8.88
CA ALA A 101 -10.84 0.21 -7.79
C ALA A 101 -11.27 -0.43 -6.45
N THR A 102 -12.57 -0.42 -6.16
CA THR A 102 -13.13 -1.07 -4.96
C THR A 102 -12.89 -2.58 -4.96
N VAL A 103 -13.11 -3.25 -6.09
CA VAL A 103 -12.85 -4.70 -6.24
C VAL A 103 -11.36 -4.99 -6.16
N ALA A 104 -10.50 -4.14 -6.74
CA ALA A 104 -9.05 -4.28 -6.62
C ALA A 104 -8.57 -4.17 -5.17
N ILE A 105 -9.08 -3.19 -4.42
CA ILE A 105 -8.81 -3.05 -2.99
C ILE A 105 -9.25 -4.31 -2.23
N LEU A 106 -10.45 -4.82 -2.52
CA LEU A 106 -10.95 -6.05 -1.89
C LEU A 106 -10.01 -7.23 -2.11
N GLN A 107 -9.49 -7.40 -3.33
CA GLN A 107 -8.52 -8.46 -3.67
C GLN A 107 -7.17 -8.25 -2.95
N ASN A 108 -6.68 -7.02 -2.92
CA ASN A 108 -5.36 -6.70 -2.36
C ASN A 108 -5.36 -6.68 -0.84
N LEU A 109 -6.47 -6.27 -0.22
CA LEU A 109 -6.56 -6.04 1.24
C LEU A 109 -6.35 -7.35 2.03
N GLY A 110 -6.77 -8.49 1.50
CA GLY A 110 -6.56 -9.78 2.15
C GLY A 110 -5.09 -10.10 2.40
N GLU A 111 -4.25 -9.93 1.38
CA GLU A 111 -2.80 -10.17 1.50
C GLU A 111 -2.11 -9.05 2.30
N ALA A 112 -2.50 -7.80 2.09
CA ALA A 112 -1.96 -6.66 2.85
C ALA A 112 -2.23 -6.82 4.36
N VAL A 113 -3.44 -7.23 4.74
CA VAL A 113 -3.77 -7.48 6.15
C VAL A 113 -3.05 -8.71 6.69
N ALA A 114 -2.97 -9.82 5.92
CA ALA A 114 -2.25 -11.01 6.35
C ALA A 114 -0.78 -10.69 6.66
N THR A 115 -0.11 -9.99 5.76
CA THR A 115 1.27 -9.56 5.95
C THR A 115 1.41 -8.61 7.13
N GLY A 116 0.50 -7.62 7.24
CA GLY A 116 0.50 -6.65 8.34
C GLY A 116 0.28 -7.30 9.71
N VAL A 117 -0.56 -8.32 9.80
CA VAL A 117 -0.82 -9.08 11.05
C VAL A 117 0.41 -9.90 11.45
N LEU A 118 1.00 -10.64 10.51
CA LEU A 118 2.19 -11.47 10.79
C LEU A 118 3.42 -10.60 11.14
N ALA A 119 3.63 -9.53 10.39
CA ALA A 119 4.68 -8.55 10.69
C ALA A 119 4.45 -7.86 12.04
N GLY A 120 3.20 -7.48 12.34
CA GLY A 120 2.82 -6.85 13.60
C GLY A 120 3.07 -7.77 14.80
N GLN A 121 2.77 -9.07 14.69
CA GLN A 121 3.11 -10.04 15.73
C GLN A 121 4.62 -10.14 15.94
N SER A 122 5.40 -10.27 14.86
CA SER A 122 6.85 -10.34 14.93
C SER A 122 7.47 -9.07 15.55
N ILE A 123 6.96 -7.89 15.17
CA ILE A 123 7.38 -6.62 15.74
C ILE A 123 7.07 -6.59 17.24
N SER A 124 5.87 -7.00 17.64
CA SER A 124 5.49 -7.00 19.05
C SER A 124 6.31 -7.96 19.90
N GLU A 125 6.82 -9.04 19.34
CA GLU A 125 7.75 -9.96 20.02
C GLU A 125 9.11 -9.32 20.32
N ILE A 126 9.56 -8.43 19.43
CA ILE A 126 10.84 -7.71 19.57
C ILE A 126 10.68 -6.47 20.47
N THR A 127 9.62 -5.71 20.27
CA THR A 127 9.45 -4.39 20.90
C THR A 127 8.64 -4.43 22.19
N GLY A 128 7.80 -5.44 22.35
CA GLY A 128 6.70 -5.51 23.32
C GLY A 128 5.36 -5.08 22.73
N PRO A 129 4.27 -5.37 23.42
CA PRO A 129 2.92 -5.00 22.98
C PRO A 129 2.73 -3.47 22.95
N GLY A 130 1.83 -3.02 22.09
CA GLY A 130 1.45 -1.61 22.03
C GLY A 130 2.43 -0.71 21.28
N PHE A 131 3.18 -1.23 20.30
CA PHE A 131 4.03 -0.43 19.43
C PHE A 131 3.25 0.46 18.46
N TYR A 132 1.94 0.28 18.33
CA TYR A 132 1.04 1.06 17.47
C TYR A 132 0.27 2.10 18.29
N ASP A 133 0.21 3.34 17.77
CA ASP A 133 -0.51 4.46 18.34
C ASP A 133 -1.19 5.26 17.22
N ASN A 134 -2.46 5.60 17.37
CA ASN A 134 -3.18 6.44 16.41
C ASN A 134 -3.85 7.66 17.05
N THR A 135 -3.47 7.99 18.28
CA THR A 135 -4.06 9.12 19.02
C THR A 135 -3.90 10.46 18.29
N GLN A 136 -2.81 10.61 17.54
CA GLN A 136 -2.49 11.83 16.78
C GLN A 136 -2.80 11.70 15.27
N THR A 137 -3.43 10.61 14.83
CA THR A 137 -3.69 10.41 13.39
C THR A 137 -4.79 11.37 12.91
N ASN A 138 -4.44 12.21 11.94
CA ASN A 138 -5.41 13.00 11.18
C ASN A 138 -5.86 12.19 9.96
N TRP A 139 -7.04 11.59 10.04
CA TRP A 139 -7.55 10.73 8.96
C TRP A 139 -7.78 11.49 7.66
N ALA A 140 -8.24 12.75 7.73
CA ALA A 140 -8.44 13.56 6.54
C ALA A 140 -7.14 13.85 5.78
N ALA A 141 -6.04 14.06 6.52
CA ALA A 141 -4.72 14.29 5.92
C ALA A 141 -4.10 13.03 5.27
N LEU A 142 -4.67 11.85 5.50
CA LEU A 142 -4.23 10.61 4.83
C LEU A 142 -4.93 10.39 3.49
N LEU A 143 -6.02 11.11 3.21
CA LEU A 143 -6.72 11.03 1.94
C LEU A 143 -6.12 12.06 0.98
N ASP A 144 -5.53 11.58 -0.11
CA ASP A 144 -5.03 12.44 -1.18
C ASP A 144 -6.20 13.13 -1.91
N GLU A 145 -6.08 14.43 -2.16
CA GLU A 145 -7.14 15.21 -2.82
C GLU A 145 -7.40 14.74 -4.25
N GLY A 146 -6.36 14.31 -4.96
CA GLY A 146 -6.49 13.74 -6.30
C GLY A 146 -7.25 12.42 -6.29
N ASP A 147 -7.00 11.56 -5.30
CA ASP A 147 -7.75 10.31 -5.12
C ASP A 147 -9.18 10.56 -4.68
N ALA A 148 -9.44 11.51 -3.78
CA ALA A 148 -10.78 11.90 -3.38
C ALA A 148 -11.60 12.39 -4.59
N GLY A 149 -11.03 13.24 -5.42
CA GLY A 149 -11.67 13.71 -6.65
C GLY A 149 -11.89 12.62 -7.69
N ARG A 150 -10.85 11.80 -7.93
CA ARG A 150 -10.88 10.70 -8.91
C ARG A 150 -11.95 9.65 -8.58
N TYR A 151 -12.09 9.30 -7.31
CA TYR A 151 -12.96 8.24 -6.83
C TYR A 151 -14.23 8.76 -6.14
N ASN A 152 -14.58 10.04 -6.33
CA ASN A 152 -15.70 10.70 -5.65
C ASN A 152 -17.02 9.93 -5.75
N LEU A 153 -17.40 9.47 -6.96
CA LEU A 153 -18.60 8.67 -7.17
C LEU A 153 -18.57 7.34 -6.42
N GLY A 154 -17.42 6.65 -6.41
CA GLY A 154 -17.24 5.41 -5.66
C GLY A 154 -17.28 5.61 -4.15
N LEU A 155 -16.88 6.79 -3.69
CA LEU A 155 -16.94 7.23 -2.30
C LEU A 155 -18.33 7.78 -1.90
N SER A 156 -19.26 7.89 -2.84
CA SER A 156 -20.61 8.43 -2.67
C SER A 156 -20.67 9.94 -2.40
N GLY A 157 -19.67 10.68 -2.88
CA GLY A 157 -19.62 12.13 -2.81
C GLY A 157 -18.99 12.70 -1.53
N ASP A 158 -18.80 14.01 -1.54
CA ASP A 158 -18.04 14.74 -0.49
C ASP A 158 -18.70 14.63 0.89
N GLU A 159 -20.02 14.62 0.96
CA GLU A 159 -20.75 14.46 2.23
C GLU A 159 -20.48 13.07 2.85
N ALA A 160 -20.48 12.02 2.03
CA ALA A 160 -20.19 10.67 2.50
C ALA A 160 -18.73 10.54 2.93
N ILE A 161 -17.79 11.15 2.20
CA ILE A 161 -16.37 11.21 2.58
C ILE A 161 -16.23 11.90 3.94
N ALA A 162 -16.80 13.09 4.10
CA ALA A 162 -16.77 13.84 5.36
C ALA A 162 -17.40 13.05 6.51
N GLY A 163 -18.53 12.40 6.26
CA GLY A 163 -19.22 11.54 7.23
C GLY A 163 -18.35 10.38 7.70
N MET A 164 -17.72 9.63 6.78
CA MET A 164 -16.84 8.51 7.10
C MET A 164 -15.57 8.97 7.86
N LEU A 165 -14.96 10.07 7.45
CA LEU A 165 -13.80 10.65 8.14
C LEU A 165 -14.18 11.16 9.53
N GLY A 166 -15.39 11.72 9.69
CA GLY A 166 -15.95 12.11 10.98
C GLY A 166 -16.12 10.92 11.93
N VAL A 167 -16.66 9.81 11.43
CA VAL A 167 -16.78 8.55 12.20
C VAL A 167 -15.42 8.04 12.65
N LEU A 168 -14.42 8.00 11.78
CA LEU A 168 -13.04 7.61 12.15
C LEU A 168 -12.43 8.54 13.19
N SER A 169 -12.71 9.83 13.08
CA SER A 169 -12.19 10.84 14.00
C SER A 169 -12.82 10.75 15.39
N ALA A 170 -14.11 10.38 15.47
CA ALA A 170 -14.85 10.21 16.70
C ALA A 170 -14.64 8.83 17.36
N ALA A 171 -14.14 7.83 16.61
CA ALA A 171 -13.94 6.49 17.12
C ALA A 171 -12.85 6.44 18.22
N PRO A 172 -12.96 5.52 19.20
CA PRO A 172 -11.97 5.34 20.25
C PRO A 172 -10.57 5.11 19.66
N ARG A 173 -9.59 5.90 20.12
CA ARG A 173 -8.21 5.81 19.67
C ARG A 173 -7.46 4.66 20.34
N VAL A 174 -6.46 4.14 19.66
CA VAL A 174 -5.52 3.17 20.23
C VAL A 174 -4.32 3.96 20.75
N THR A 175 -4.12 3.89 22.06
CA THR A 175 -2.94 4.48 22.71
C THR A 175 -1.86 3.42 22.80
N GLY A 176 -0.68 3.75 22.30
CA GLY A 176 0.47 2.86 22.33
C GLY A 176 1.23 2.90 23.65
N ASN A 177 2.09 1.91 23.85
CA ASN A 177 3.06 1.88 24.94
C ASN A 177 4.32 2.63 24.54
N ALA A 178 4.73 3.64 25.31
CA ALA A 178 5.86 4.51 24.99
C ALA A 178 7.18 3.74 24.79
N ASP A 179 7.45 2.72 25.64
CA ASP A 179 8.66 1.92 25.55
C ASP A 179 8.65 1.02 24.29
N ALA A 180 7.50 0.43 23.96
CA ALA A 180 7.37 -0.37 22.74
C ALA A 180 7.54 0.50 21.49
N ILE A 181 6.96 1.70 21.47
CA ILE A 181 7.12 2.67 20.39
C ILE A 181 8.58 3.12 20.27
N ALA A 182 9.25 3.40 21.38
CA ALA A 182 10.67 3.78 21.37
C ALA A 182 11.53 2.64 20.81
N LYS A 183 11.30 1.41 21.23
CA LYS A 183 11.98 0.22 20.68
C LYS A 183 11.70 0.03 19.20
N PHE A 184 10.44 0.19 18.77
CA PHE A 184 10.06 0.13 17.36
C PHE A 184 10.81 1.17 16.51
N LYS A 185 10.83 2.42 16.96
CA LYS A 185 11.60 3.49 16.30
C LYS A 185 13.09 3.19 16.24
N ALA A 186 13.63 2.53 17.27
CA ALA A 186 15.04 2.14 17.31
C ALA A 186 15.40 0.98 16.36
N LEU A 187 14.42 0.28 15.77
CA LEU A 187 14.68 -0.71 14.72
C LEU A 187 15.08 -0.03 13.40
N ASP A 188 14.62 1.18 13.15
CA ASP A 188 15.05 1.96 11.99
C ASP A 188 16.41 2.61 12.28
N LYS A 189 17.45 1.90 11.86
CA LYS A 189 18.86 2.39 11.94
C LYS A 189 19.37 2.91 10.62
N SER A 190 18.50 3.14 9.65
CA SER A 190 18.88 3.59 8.33
C SER A 190 19.40 5.04 8.41
N THR A 191 20.64 5.24 8.00
CA THR A 191 21.25 6.57 7.92
C THR A 191 21.06 7.23 6.56
N PHE A 192 20.60 6.46 5.55
CA PHE A 192 20.46 6.87 4.15
C PHE A 192 21.76 7.42 3.52
N THR A 193 22.91 7.17 4.14
CA THR A 193 24.22 7.72 3.73
C THR A 193 25.04 6.79 2.83
N SER A 194 24.47 5.68 2.36
CA SER A 194 25.18 4.74 1.48
C SER A 194 25.79 5.46 0.27
N LYS A 195 27.09 5.26 0.06
CA LYS A 195 27.83 5.79 -1.10
C LYS A 195 27.80 4.85 -2.30
N HIS A 196 27.32 3.63 -2.11
CA HIS A 196 27.22 2.65 -3.20
C HIS A 196 26.01 2.96 -4.10
N PRO A 197 26.12 2.68 -5.41
CA PRO A 197 24.97 2.74 -6.30
C PRO A 197 23.83 1.87 -5.76
N THR A 198 22.64 2.44 -5.70
CA THR A 198 21.44 1.75 -5.23
C THR A 198 20.41 1.75 -6.34
N ILE A 199 19.88 0.60 -6.70
CA ILE A 199 18.76 0.47 -7.64
C ILE A 199 17.59 -0.11 -6.86
N LEU A 200 16.51 0.66 -6.74
CA LEU A 200 15.23 0.22 -6.16
C LEU A 200 14.30 -0.17 -7.29
N ILE A 201 13.62 -1.27 -7.12
CA ILE A 201 12.68 -1.79 -8.10
C ILE A 201 11.39 -2.13 -7.36
N ALA A 202 10.28 -1.59 -7.84
CA ALA A 202 8.97 -1.83 -7.26
C ALA A 202 7.91 -2.01 -8.35
N ASN A 203 6.86 -2.75 -8.05
CA ASN A 203 5.65 -2.76 -8.85
C ASN A 203 4.73 -1.62 -8.41
N GLU A 204 4.01 -1.01 -9.36
CA GLU A 204 3.02 0.04 -9.08
C GLU A 204 1.95 -0.46 -8.10
N ALA A 205 1.43 -1.65 -8.36
CA ALA A 205 0.38 -2.28 -7.55
C ALA A 205 0.92 -3.47 -6.74
N ASP A 206 2.00 -3.24 -5.99
CA ASP A 206 2.48 -4.21 -5.00
C ASP A 206 1.58 -4.16 -3.75
N ARG A 207 0.92 -5.27 -3.47
CA ARG A 207 -0.05 -5.40 -2.37
C ARG A 207 0.57 -5.82 -1.03
N LEU A 208 1.88 -6.07 -0.98
CA LEU A 208 2.62 -6.42 0.24
C LEU A 208 3.58 -5.31 0.65
N VAL A 209 4.37 -4.82 -0.30
CA VAL A 209 5.31 -3.71 -0.10
C VAL A 209 4.88 -2.57 -1.02
N PHE A 210 4.01 -1.72 -0.52
CA PHE A 210 3.43 -0.64 -1.30
C PHE A 210 4.51 0.24 -1.94
N SER A 211 4.30 0.63 -3.18
CA SER A 211 5.25 1.45 -3.97
C SER A 211 5.63 2.76 -3.25
N GLY A 212 4.73 3.31 -2.45
CA GLY A 212 4.99 4.46 -1.59
C GLY A 212 6.12 4.26 -0.57
N ASN A 213 6.39 3.02 -0.13
CA ASN A 213 7.53 2.73 0.75
C ASN A 213 8.87 2.96 0.01
N SER A 214 8.94 2.55 -1.26
CA SER A 214 10.12 2.79 -2.11
C SER A 214 10.30 4.28 -2.39
N ALA A 215 9.22 5.01 -2.66
CA ALA A 215 9.24 6.46 -2.85
C ALA A 215 9.77 7.16 -1.58
N ARG A 216 9.22 6.84 -0.42
CA ARG A 216 9.67 7.40 0.86
C ARG A 216 11.16 7.14 1.13
N TYR A 217 11.67 5.96 0.79
CA TYR A 217 13.11 5.68 0.91
C TYR A 217 13.94 6.63 0.04
N VAL A 218 13.52 6.83 -1.20
CA VAL A 218 14.21 7.76 -2.14
C VAL A 218 14.18 9.19 -1.62
N ASP A 219 13.02 9.64 -1.10
CA ASP A 219 12.86 10.99 -0.56
C ASP A 219 13.79 11.22 0.64
N LYS A 220 13.80 10.30 1.60
CA LYS A 220 14.71 10.37 2.75
C LYS A 220 16.17 10.37 2.34
N LYS A 221 16.52 9.57 1.36
CA LYS A 221 17.89 9.55 0.82
C LYS A 221 18.24 10.86 0.10
N ARG A 222 17.27 11.48 -0.56
CA ARG A 222 17.43 12.78 -1.22
C ARG A 222 17.63 13.89 -0.19
N GLU A 223 16.82 13.94 0.87
CA GLU A 223 16.99 14.89 1.98
C GLU A 223 18.43 14.84 2.54
N VAL A 224 18.95 13.63 2.80
CA VAL A 224 20.32 13.46 3.31
C VAL A 224 21.36 13.89 2.28
N TYR A 225 21.18 13.51 1.02
CA TYR A 225 22.08 13.89 -0.07
C TYR A 225 22.16 15.40 -0.25
N GLU A 226 21.04 16.10 -0.24
CA GLU A 226 20.97 17.57 -0.39
C GLU A 226 21.65 18.28 0.79
N ALA A 227 21.43 17.80 2.02
CA ALA A 227 22.11 18.31 3.20
C ALA A 227 23.65 18.13 3.13
N GLU A 228 24.11 16.97 2.68
CA GLU A 228 25.53 16.69 2.49
C GLU A 228 26.14 17.48 1.32
N LEU A 229 25.39 17.65 0.23
CA LEU A 229 25.80 18.46 -0.92
C LEU A 229 25.98 19.94 -0.51
N ALA A 230 25.07 20.50 0.25
CA ALA A 230 25.17 21.87 0.76
C ALA A 230 26.44 22.06 1.64
N LYS A 231 26.76 21.11 2.51
CA LYS A 231 28.01 21.10 3.28
C LYS A 231 29.24 21.06 2.39
N TRP A 232 29.22 20.23 1.35
CA TRP A 232 30.32 20.15 0.37
C TRP A 232 30.44 21.45 -0.40
N GLU A 233 29.35 22.06 -0.84
CA GLU A 233 29.33 23.32 -1.58
C GLU A 233 29.92 24.47 -0.75
N ALA A 234 29.63 24.51 0.54
CA ALA A 234 30.20 25.53 1.45
C ALA A 234 31.71 25.34 1.68
N SER A 235 32.19 24.11 1.74
CA SER A 235 33.61 23.81 2.06
C SER A 235 34.48 23.55 0.84
N LYS A 236 33.92 23.02 -0.24
CA LYS A 236 34.59 22.46 -1.44
C LYS A 236 35.69 21.43 -1.09
N LYS A 237 35.59 20.82 0.10
CA LYS A 237 36.56 19.81 0.54
C LYS A 237 36.14 18.41 0.13
N GLY A 238 37.08 17.65 -0.42
CA GLY A 238 36.86 16.30 -0.88
C GLY A 238 36.19 16.20 -2.27
N PRO A 239 35.90 14.97 -2.74
CA PRO A 239 35.28 14.76 -4.05
C PRO A 239 33.82 15.27 -4.04
N LYS A 240 33.40 15.82 -5.18
CA LYS A 240 32.00 16.24 -5.35
C LYS A 240 31.05 15.07 -5.15
N LEU A 241 30.05 15.28 -4.30
CA LEU A 241 28.99 14.28 -4.10
C LEU A 241 28.17 14.10 -5.37
N ARG A 242 27.77 12.86 -5.62
CA ARG A 242 26.91 12.51 -6.75
C ARG A 242 25.70 11.75 -6.23
N TRP A 243 24.54 12.04 -6.79
CA TRP A 243 23.36 11.23 -6.56
C TRP A 243 23.60 9.80 -7.06
N ASN A 244 23.28 8.82 -6.21
CA ASN A 244 23.63 7.41 -6.46
C ASN A 244 22.44 6.46 -6.32
N THR A 245 21.22 6.96 -6.41
CA THR A 245 20.02 6.14 -6.27
C THR A 245 19.14 6.26 -7.51
N LEU A 246 18.74 5.12 -8.04
CA LEU A 246 17.81 4.99 -9.16
C LEU A 246 16.60 4.20 -8.66
N ALA A 247 15.41 4.77 -8.77
CA ALA A 247 14.15 4.06 -8.54
C ALA A 247 13.47 3.75 -9.87
N ILE A 248 13.03 2.53 -10.03
CA ILE A 248 12.34 2.04 -11.23
C ILE A 248 11.03 1.39 -10.78
N TYR A 249 9.93 1.87 -11.35
CA TYR A 249 8.61 1.32 -11.10
C TYR A 249 8.13 0.58 -12.35
N ALA A 250 7.79 -0.69 -12.17
CA ALA A 250 7.08 -1.42 -13.20
C ALA A 250 5.61 -1.00 -13.14
N MET A 251 5.17 -0.29 -14.19
CA MET A 251 3.81 0.23 -14.28
C MET A 251 2.86 -0.86 -14.79
N THR A 252 1.62 -0.82 -14.32
CA THR A 252 0.53 -1.61 -14.91
C THR A 252 0.18 -1.06 -16.28
N PRO A 253 -0.35 -1.88 -17.21
CA PRO A 253 -1.04 -1.35 -18.38
C PRO A 253 -2.15 -0.37 -17.94
N GLU A 254 -2.48 0.58 -18.81
CA GLU A 254 -3.54 1.54 -18.50
C GLU A 254 -4.90 0.86 -18.35
N THR A 255 -5.21 -0.05 -19.28
CA THR A 255 -6.44 -0.82 -19.28
C THR A 255 -6.15 -2.31 -19.49
N TYR A 256 -6.66 -3.16 -18.62
CA TYR A 256 -6.50 -4.62 -18.73
C TYR A 256 -7.63 -5.43 -18.11
N THR A 257 -8.59 -4.79 -17.45
CA THR A 257 -9.75 -5.49 -16.91
C THR A 257 -10.53 -6.16 -18.06
N LYS A 258 -10.78 -7.45 -17.92
CA LYS A 258 -11.64 -8.21 -18.80
C LYS A 258 -13.03 -8.34 -18.17
N PHE A 259 -14.03 -8.39 -19.03
CA PHE A 259 -15.41 -8.58 -18.60
C PHE A 259 -15.97 -9.85 -19.22
N THR A 260 -16.80 -10.52 -18.46
CA THR A 260 -17.60 -11.68 -18.93
C THR A 260 -18.63 -11.24 -19.98
N ALA A 261 -19.27 -12.17 -20.63
CA ALA A 261 -20.37 -11.88 -21.57
C ALA A 261 -21.54 -11.14 -20.89
N THR A 262 -21.66 -11.24 -19.57
CA THR A 262 -22.69 -10.53 -18.78
C THR A 262 -22.22 -9.15 -18.32
N GLY A 263 -21.01 -8.71 -18.69
CA GLY A 263 -20.45 -7.41 -18.32
C GLY A 263 -19.88 -7.32 -16.91
N LEU A 264 -19.79 -8.45 -16.18
CA LEU A 264 -19.13 -8.50 -14.88
C LEU A 264 -17.61 -8.71 -15.05
N PRO A 265 -16.76 -8.27 -14.10
CA PRO A 265 -15.32 -8.50 -14.17
C PRO A 265 -15.00 -10.00 -14.25
N ASP A 266 -14.15 -10.37 -15.19
CA ASP A 266 -13.63 -11.72 -15.29
C ASP A 266 -12.37 -11.88 -14.46
N LEU A 267 -12.51 -12.43 -13.27
CA LEU A 267 -11.42 -12.72 -12.35
C LEU A 267 -10.74 -14.07 -12.62
N THR A 268 -11.23 -14.82 -13.60
CA THR A 268 -10.69 -16.14 -13.98
C THR A 268 -9.75 -16.08 -15.18
N GLY A 269 -9.75 -14.98 -15.90
CA GLY A 269 -8.89 -14.72 -17.03
C GLY A 269 -7.41 -14.55 -16.65
N PRO A 270 -6.53 -14.37 -17.64
CA PRO A 270 -5.12 -14.14 -17.37
C PRO A 270 -4.90 -12.84 -16.57
N ALA A 271 -4.09 -12.94 -15.52
CA ALA A 271 -3.68 -11.79 -14.73
C ALA A 271 -2.82 -10.83 -15.56
N ALA A 272 -2.79 -9.54 -15.16
CA ALA A 272 -1.85 -8.59 -15.71
C ALA A 272 -0.40 -9.07 -15.46
N VAL A 273 0.46 -8.92 -16.46
CA VAL A 273 1.83 -9.47 -16.45
C VAL A 273 2.87 -8.46 -16.00
N SER A 274 2.50 -7.21 -15.78
CA SER A 274 3.42 -6.14 -15.40
C SER A 274 2.81 -5.23 -14.33
N GLY A 275 3.65 -4.80 -13.40
CA GLY A 275 3.30 -3.77 -12.43
C GLY A 275 2.39 -4.22 -11.28
N VAL A 276 1.96 -5.47 -11.22
CA VAL A 276 1.07 -6.00 -10.18
C VAL A 276 1.70 -7.15 -9.40
N GLY A 277 1.35 -7.24 -8.11
CA GLY A 277 1.83 -8.30 -7.22
C GLY A 277 3.19 -8.01 -6.61
N HIS A 278 3.57 -8.83 -5.60
CA HIS A 278 4.84 -8.68 -4.91
C HIS A 278 5.95 -9.38 -5.68
N GLN A 279 7.00 -8.62 -6.05
CA GLN A 279 8.17 -9.12 -6.80
C GLN A 279 7.82 -9.90 -8.09
N SER A 280 6.67 -9.59 -8.68
CA SER A 280 6.20 -10.21 -9.91
C SER A 280 6.68 -9.42 -11.12
N PHE A 281 7.81 -9.85 -11.69
CA PHE A 281 8.44 -9.15 -12.81
C PHE A 281 8.56 -10.06 -14.01
N THR A 282 8.40 -9.49 -15.20
CA THR A 282 8.60 -10.22 -16.43
C THR A 282 10.08 -10.59 -16.62
N LYS A 283 10.35 -11.64 -17.39
CA LYS A 283 11.72 -12.01 -17.76
C LYS A 283 12.50 -10.84 -18.37
N LYS A 284 11.86 -10.04 -19.22
CA LYS A 284 12.45 -8.85 -19.84
C LYS A 284 12.85 -7.81 -18.79
N GLN A 285 11.97 -7.51 -17.86
CA GLN A 285 12.26 -6.58 -16.75
C GLN A 285 13.44 -7.07 -15.91
N THR A 286 13.43 -8.35 -15.51
CA THR A 286 14.51 -8.96 -14.73
C THR A 286 15.86 -8.87 -15.45
N LEU A 287 15.92 -9.19 -16.73
CA LEU A 287 17.15 -9.08 -17.52
C LEU A 287 17.63 -7.63 -17.66
N ALA A 288 16.70 -6.68 -17.85
CA ALA A 288 17.05 -5.26 -17.91
C ALA A 288 17.67 -4.79 -16.59
N TRP A 289 17.11 -5.18 -15.44
CA TRP A 289 17.66 -4.79 -14.13
C TRP A 289 19.02 -5.42 -13.83
N ILE A 290 19.20 -6.69 -14.17
CA ILE A 290 20.52 -7.35 -14.03
C ILE A 290 21.55 -6.59 -14.85
N SER A 291 21.19 -6.15 -16.05
CA SER A 291 22.08 -5.36 -16.91
C SER A 291 22.41 -3.99 -16.30
N MET A 292 21.42 -3.30 -15.74
CA MET A 292 21.62 -2.02 -15.04
C MET A 292 22.49 -2.20 -13.80
N LEU A 293 22.24 -3.26 -13.00
CA LEU A 293 23.01 -3.56 -11.81
C LEU A 293 24.47 -3.87 -12.16
N ALA A 294 24.71 -4.67 -13.20
CA ALA A 294 26.05 -4.97 -13.68
C ALA A 294 26.79 -3.70 -14.18
N MET A 295 26.09 -2.78 -14.84
CA MET A 295 26.64 -1.49 -15.23
C MET A 295 27.01 -0.63 -14.01
N ALA A 296 26.11 -0.53 -13.03
CA ALA A 296 26.33 0.22 -11.80
C ALA A 296 27.53 -0.34 -11.00
N ALA A 297 27.62 -1.67 -10.90
CA ALA A 297 28.74 -2.33 -10.22
C ALA A 297 30.11 -2.07 -10.89
N ARG A 298 30.15 -2.03 -12.23
CA ARG A 298 31.40 -1.75 -12.99
C ARG A 298 31.81 -0.30 -12.93
N SER A 299 30.86 0.63 -13.00
CA SER A 299 31.13 2.08 -13.09
C SER A 299 31.22 2.75 -11.71
N GLY A 300 30.74 2.11 -10.63
CA GLY A 300 30.59 2.72 -9.32
C GLY A 300 29.52 3.84 -9.29
N SER A 301 28.65 3.92 -10.31
CA SER A 301 27.59 4.94 -10.42
C SER A 301 26.32 4.36 -11.01
N ILE A 302 25.17 5.00 -10.70
CA ILE A 302 23.90 4.61 -11.34
C ILE A 302 23.94 4.87 -12.84
N PRO A 303 23.27 4.04 -13.66
CA PRO A 303 23.11 4.30 -15.09
C PRO A 303 22.42 5.64 -15.34
N SER A 304 22.82 6.35 -16.40
CA SER A 304 22.09 7.54 -16.85
C SER A 304 20.71 7.15 -17.39
N GLU A 305 19.77 8.10 -17.39
CA GLU A 305 18.44 7.90 -17.96
C GLU A 305 18.51 7.34 -19.41
N ARG A 306 19.36 7.91 -20.24
CA ARG A 306 19.60 7.41 -21.61
C ARG A 306 20.06 5.95 -21.62
N SER A 307 20.92 5.56 -20.68
CA SER A 307 21.40 4.18 -20.56
C SER A 307 20.27 3.25 -20.12
N VAL A 308 19.43 3.68 -19.16
CA VAL A 308 18.26 2.95 -18.71
C VAL A 308 17.31 2.67 -19.86
N LEU A 309 16.92 3.71 -20.60
CA LEU A 309 16.05 3.59 -21.78
C LEU A 309 16.63 2.64 -22.84
N ASN A 310 17.94 2.75 -23.13
CA ASN A 310 18.60 1.86 -24.07
C ASN A 310 18.58 0.40 -23.62
N ILE A 311 18.79 0.13 -22.34
CA ILE A 311 18.75 -1.23 -21.78
C ILE A 311 17.33 -1.79 -21.91
N ILE A 312 16.32 -1.02 -21.49
CA ILE A 312 14.90 -1.46 -21.56
C ILE A 312 14.50 -1.77 -23.01
N ASN A 313 14.86 -0.89 -23.95
CA ASN A 313 14.47 -1.05 -25.36
C ASN A 313 15.20 -2.20 -26.06
N ARG A 314 16.44 -2.50 -25.68
CA ARG A 314 17.28 -3.55 -26.32
C ARG A 314 17.14 -4.92 -25.67
N THR A 315 16.58 -5.00 -24.48
CA THR A 315 16.40 -6.29 -23.79
C THR A 315 15.38 -7.13 -24.54
N PRO A 316 15.70 -8.34 -24.99
CA PRO A 316 14.78 -9.18 -25.75
C PRO A 316 13.58 -9.61 -24.90
N TYR A 317 12.48 -9.95 -25.57
CA TYR A 317 11.26 -10.45 -24.95
C TYR A 317 11.43 -11.86 -24.36
#